data_7186d643b0b07c91abed51c7b11d8097
#
_entry.id   7186d643b0b07c91abed51c7b11d8097
#
_cell.length_a   1.000
_cell.length_b   1.000
_cell.length_c   1.000
_cell.angle_alpha   90.00
_cell.angle_beta   90.00
_cell.angle_gamma   90.00
#
_symmetry.space_group_name_H-M   'P 1'
#
loop_
_entity.id
_entity.type
_entity.pdbx_description
1 polymer ?
#
loop_
_entity_poly.entity_id
_entity_poly.type
_entity_poly.pdbx_seq_one_letter_code
_entity_poly.pdbx_strand_id
1 'polypeptide(L)'
;MPEFDAIILAGGRGSRLGGVSKADLVVGGRRLLDVVLEAVRRARTKVVVGPVAVPAGVLSTVEDPPGTGPAAGIVAGLDAVGEPAEWTVALACDLPGVQAAVPRLLAATTRGNDLDGYCLASAEGNPQWLLGIHRTTRLRAVARAYGDPRNRSVRGLLAGMRLGLLPDVGDDGRDVDTWADHAHWNEFWRDKMSQDETGWQEFVDRACAALEIDPGRVDIHGVLELSREIAHAGARPMAPVSTHLWGLAAGATPGRDLDYL
;
A
#
# COMPACT_ATOMS: atom_id res chain seq x y z
N MET A 1 -5.41 -17.23 -7.37
CA MET A 1 -5.08 -15.83 -7.72
C MET A 1 -3.91 -15.91 -8.69
N PRO A 2 -3.84 -15.05 -9.71
CA PRO A 2 -2.73 -15.05 -10.64
C PRO A 2 -1.40 -14.71 -9.93
N GLU A 3 -0.31 -15.30 -10.41
CA GLU A 3 1.02 -14.88 -9.98
C GLU A 3 1.38 -13.53 -10.59
N PHE A 4 1.93 -12.63 -9.78
CA PHE A 4 2.29 -11.31 -10.23
C PHE A 4 3.54 -10.77 -9.53
N ASP A 5 4.24 -9.88 -10.23
CA ASP A 5 5.29 -9.02 -9.70
C ASP A 5 4.73 -7.61 -9.51
N ALA A 6 5.35 -6.81 -8.66
CA ALA A 6 4.97 -5.43 -8.42
C ALA A 6 6.14 -4.47 -8.67
N ILE A 7 5.90 -3.43 -9.45
CA ILE A 7 6.80 -2.30 -9.68
C ILE A 7 6.15 -1.07 -9.06
N ILE A 8 6.83 -0.46 -8.09
CA ILE A 8 6.35 0.70 -7.34
C ILE A 8 7.27 1.88 -7.66
N LEU A 9 6.73 2.91 -8.28
CA LEU A 9 7.49 4.12 -8.58
C LEU A 9 7.49 5.05 -7.37
N ALA A 10 8.64 5.17 -6.73
CA ALA A 10 8.88 6.00 -5.55
C ALA A 10 9.81 7.20 -5.88
N GLY A 11 9.92 7.54 -7.15
CA GLY A 11 10.63 8.71 -7.65
C GLY A 11 9.66 9.88 -7.85
N GLY A 12 10.05 11.06 -7.40
CA GLY A 12 9.28 12.28 -7.60
C GLY A 12 9.77 13.37 -6.64
N ARG A 13 9.96 14.60 -7.16
CA ARG A 13 10.58 15.69 -6.38
C ARG A 13 9.67 16.29 -5.30
N GLY A 14 8.40 15.87 -5.18
CA GLY A 14 7.46 16.39 -4.17
C GLY A 14 7.41 17.92 -4.09
N SER A 15 7.58 18.63 -5.22
CA SER A 15 7.78 20.08 -5.25
C SER A 15 6.65 20.86 -4.57
N ARG A 16 5.42 20.36 -4.68
CA ARG A 16 4.23 20.96 -4.04
C ARG A 16 4.12 20.65 -2.55
N LEU A 17 4.91 19.70 -2.05
CA LEU A 17 5.01 19.29 -0.65
C LEU A 17 6.30 19.79 0.00
N GLY A 18 6.93 20.83 -0.58
CA GLY A 18 8.16 21.40 -0.04
C GLY A 18 9.41 20.53 -0.24
N GLY A 19 9.40 19.62 -1.22
CA GLY A 19 10.55 18.75 -1.53
C GLY A 19 10.62 17.49 -0.67
N VAL A 20 9.60 17.19 0.11
CA VAL A 20 9.51 15.96 0.91
C VAL A 20 9.32 14.76 -0.03
N SER A 21 10.01 13.66 0.26
CA SER A 21 9.79 12.39 -0.43
C SER A 21 8.36 11.91 -0.20
N LYS A 22 7.55 11.79 -1.27
CA LYS A 22 6.17 11.30 -1.15
C LYS A 22 6.11 9.90 -0.55
N ALA A 23 7.07 9.05 -0.88
CA ALA A 23 7.16 7.69 -0.36
C ALA A 23 7.32 7.66 1.17
N ASP A 24 7.94 8.70 1.75
CA ASP A 24 8.20 8.81 3.19
C ASP A 24 7.11 9.59 3.95
N LEU A 25 6.12 10.16 3.26
CA LEU A 25 4.99 10.80 3.93
C LEU A 25 4.23 9.79 4.79
N VAL A 26 3.79 10.26 5.94
CA VAL A 26 2.98 9.47 6.89
C VAL A 26 1.52 9.91 6.79
N VAL A 27 0.64 8.98 6.47
CA VAL A 27 -0.80 9.19 6.35
C VAL A 27 -1.51 8.13 7.19
N GLY A 28 -2.40 8.55 8.07
CA GLY A 28 -3.08 7.64 9.00
C GLY A 28 -2.10 6.85 9.89
N GLY A 29 -0.99 7.48 10.29
CA GLY A 29 0.07 6.85 11.10
C GLY A 29 0.95 5.85 10.35
N ARG A 30 0.81 5.72 9.02
CA ARG A 30 1.56 4.78 8.19
C ARG A 30 2.31 5.50 7.07
N ARG A 31 3.54 5.10 6.82
CA ARG A 31 4.33 5.58 5.68
C ARG A 31 3.67 5.14 4.37
N LEU A 32 3.54 6.04 3.39
CA LEU A 32 2.86 5.74 2.12
C LEU A 32 3.47 4.55 1.38
N LEU A 33 4.79 4.45 1.31
CA LEU A 33 5.43 3.30 0.69
C LEU A 33 5.06 1.98 1.39
N ASP A 34 4.92 1.98 2.72
CA ASP A 34 4.55 0.77 3.47
C ASP A 34 3.08 0.38 3.20
N VAL A 35 2.19 1.36 3.01
CA VAL A 35 0.80 1.12 2.60
C VAL A 35 0.75 0.43 1.22
N VAL A 36 1.54 0.92 0.26
CA VAL A 36 1.59 0.36 -1.10
C VAL A 36 2.25 -1.03 -1.09
N LEU A 37 3.33 -1.23 -0.33
CA LEU A 37 3.99 -2.53 -0.19
C LEU A 37 3.07 -3.58 0.45
N GLU A 38 2.25 -3.18 1.40
CA GLU A 38 1.25 -4.07 2.01
C GLU A 38 0.15 -4.47 1.00
N ALA A 39 -0.32 -3.55 0.15
CA ALA A 39 -1.28 -3.86 -0.89
C ALA A 39 -0.79 -4.95 -1.86
N VAL A 40 0.52 -4.96 -2.13
CA VAL A 40 1.18 -5.94 -3.00
C VAL A 40 1.97 -7.01 -2.24
N ARG A 41 1.68 -7.27 -0.95
CA ARG A 41 2.43 -8.22 -0.12
C ARG A 41 2.54 -9.63 -0.73
N ARG A 42 1.56 -10.02 -1.56
CA ARG A 42 1.50 -11.32 -2.26
C ARG A 42 2.27 -11.35 -3.59
N ALA A 43 2.84 -10.23 -4.02
CA ALA A 43 3.69 -10.22 -5.20
C ALA A 43 4.89 -11.15 -5.00
N ARG A 44 5.23 -11.93 -6.03
CA ARG A 44 6.39 -12.80 -6.04
C ARG A 44 7.68 -12.00 -5.92
N THR A 45 7.80 -10.94 -6.73
CA THR A 45 8.87 -9.95 -6.65
C THR A 45 8.27 -8.57 -6.44
N LYS A 46 8.84 -7.80 -5.52
CA LYS A 46 8.53 -6.39 -5.32
C LYS A 46 9.75 -5.56 -5.65
N VAL A 47 9.61 -4.62 -6.57
CA VAL A 47 10.66 -3.69 -6.98
C VAL A 47 10.17 -2.27 -6.69
N VAL A 48 10.92 -1.55 -5.89
CA VAL A 48 10.73 -0.11 -5.68
C VAL A 48 11.74 0.64 -6.53
N VAL A 49 11.26 1.55 -7.35
CA VAL A 49 12.08 2.38 -8.24
C VAL A 49 12.13 3.79 -7.71
N GLY A 50 13.27 4.18 -7.19
CA GLY A 50 13.50 5.50 -6.60
C GLY A 50 14.50 5.47 -5.45
N PRO A 51 15.04 6.63 -5.06
CA PRO A 51 16.07 6.75 -4.04
C PRO A 51 15.47 6.74 -2.61
N VAL A 52 14.80 5.65 -2.26
CA VAL A 52 14.10 5.50 -0.97
C VAL A 52 14.53 4.22 -0.25
N ALA A 53 14.48 4.25 1.07
CA ALA A 53 14.75 3.05 1.88
C ALA A 53 13.60 2.04 1.75
N VAL A 54 13.97 0.77 1.54
CA VAL A 54 13.03 -0.35 1.40
C VAL A 54 13.28 -1.42 2.45
N PRO A 55 12.26 -2.16 2.88
CA PRO A 55 12.42 -3.27 3.81
C PRO A 55 13.14 -4.46 3.17
N ALA A 56 13.66 -5.36 4.01
CA ALA A 56 14.28 -6.61 3.55
C ALA A 56 13.31 -7.43 2.67
N GLY A 57 13.84 -8.03 1.60
CA GLY A 57 13.06 -8.81 0.65
C GLY A 57 12.35 -7.98 -0.44
N VAL A 58 12.53 -6.67 -0.46
CA VAL A 58 12.10 -5.79 -1.54
C VAL A 58 13.32 -5.34 -2.34
N LEU A 59 13.27 -5.48 -3.65
CA LEU A 59 14.32 -4.99 -4.53
C LEU A 59 14.22 -3.46 -4.66
N SER A 60 15.38 -2.80 -4.73
CA SER A 60 15.47 -1.36 -5.00
C SER A 60 16.28 -1.12 -6.23
N THR A 61 15.81 -0.24 -7.10
CA THR A 61 16.52 0.24 -8.29
C THR A 61 16.21 1.69 -8.55
N VAL A 62 16.94 2.30 -9.46
CA VAL A 62 16.69 3.68 -9.93
C VAL A 62 16.90 3.68 -11.43
N GLU A 63 16.11 4.44 -12.16
CA GLU A 63 16.32 4.66 -13.60
C GLU A 63 17.63 5.42 -13.86
N ASP A 64 18.26 5.18 -15.01
CA ASP A 64 19.52 5.82 -15.40
C ASP A 64 19.32 6.73 -16.64
N PRO A 65 19.60 8.04 -16.51
CA PRO A 65 19.89 8.79 -15.28
C PRO A 65 18.66 8.91 -14.35
N PRO A 66 18.87 9.14 -13.03
CA PRO A 66 17.77 9.34 -12.08
C PRO A 66 16.89 10.54 -12.43
N GLY A 67 15.58 10.43 -12.21
CA GLY A 67 14.62 11.52 -12.45
C GLY A 67 14.22 11.67 -13.91
N THR A 68 14.42 10.65 -14.75
CA THR A 68 14.04 10.66 -16.17
C THR A 68 12.59 10.24 -16.43
N GLY A 69 11.81 10.13 -15.37
CA GLY A 69 10.35 10.05 -15.45
C GLY A 69 9.78 8.64 -15.35
N PRO A 70 8.44 8.55 -15.25
CA PRO A 70 7.78 7.32 -14.85
C PRO A 70 7.88 6.19 -15.88
N ALA A 71 7.99 6.48 -17.18
CA ALA A 71 8.19 5.43 -18.19
C ALA A 71 9.56 4.76 -18.03
N ALA A 72 10.62 5.53 -17.76
CA ALA A 72 11.96 5.03 -17.47
C ALA A 72 11.96 4.22 -16.17
N GLY A 73 11.23 4.67 -15.16
CA GLY A 73 11.06 3.94 -13.91
C GLY A 73 10.40 2.56 -14.11
N ILE A 74 9.34 2.46 -14.92
CA ILE A 74 8.73 1.16 -15.25
C ILE A 74 9.74 0.23 -15.93
N VAL A 75 10.51 0.73 -16.91
CA VAL A 75 11.53 -0.07 -17.61
C VAL A 75 12.60 -0.55 -16.65
N ALA A 76 13.14 0.34 -15.81
CA ALA A 76 14.12 -0.04 -14.78
C ALA A 76 13.59 -1.08 -13.81
N GLY A 77 12.32 -0.96 -13.40
CA GLY A 77 11.65 -1.94 -12.57
C GLY A 77 11.51 -3.31 -13.24
N LEU A 78 11.14 -3.33 -14.53
CA LEU A 78 11.04 -4.57 -15.31
C LEU A 78 12.40 -5.26 -15.47
N ASP A 79 13.46 -4.50 -15.64
CA ASP A 79 14.81 -5.04 -15.81
C ASP A 79 15.38 -5.60 -14.49
N ALA A 80 14.94 -5.06 -13.34
CA ALA A 80 15.32 -5.56 -12.03
C ALA A 80 14.64 -6.90 -11.66
N VAL A 81 13.52 -7.25 -12.31
CA VAL A 81 12.84 -8.54 -12.12
C VAL A 81 13.56 -9.63 -12.93
N GLY A 82 14.14 -10.60 -12.28
CA GLY A 82 14.84 -11.73 -12.92
C GLY A 82 13.89 -12.64 -13.70
N GLU A 83 13.29 -13.63 -13.04
CA GLU A 83 12.22 -14.43 -13.63
C GLU A 83 10.87 -13.75 -13.44
N PRO A 84 10.20 -13.28 -14.51
CA PRO A 84 8.96 -12.55 -14.37
C PRO A 84 7.77 -13.46 -14.12
N ALA A 85 6.84 -13.02 -13.28
CA ALA A 85 5.51 -13.59 -13.16
C ALA A 85 4.66 -13.29 -14.42
N GLU A 86 3.52 -13.98 -14.55
CA GLU A 86 2.58 -13.76 -15.67
C GLU A 86 2.11 -12.30 -15.76
N TRP A 87 1.89 -11.69 -14.60
CA TRP A 87 1.35 -10.34 -14.49
C TRP A 87 2.32 -9.40 -13.76
N THR A 88 2.31 -8.14 -14.15
CA THR A 88 3.03 -7.06 -13.46
C THR A 88 2.04 -5.98 -13.03
N VAL A 89 1.99 -5.71 -11.73
CA VAL A 89 1.28 -4.55 -11.17
C VAL A 89 2.23 -3.35 -11.17
N ALA A 90 1.80 -2.25 -11.76
CA ALA A 90 2.54 -0.98 -11.80
C ALA A 90 1.81 0.09 -10.98
N LEU A 91 2.47 0.62 -9.96
CA LEU A 91 1.89 1.54 -8.99
C LEU A 91 2.78 2.78 -8.78
N ALA A 92 2.16 3.90 -8.50
CA ALA A 92 2.81 5.01 -7.82
C ALA A 92 2.83 4.78 -6.30
N CYS A 93 3.82 5.36 -5.61
CA CYS A 93 3.97 5.19 -4.16
C CYS A 93 3.05 6.09 -3.31
N ASP A 94 2.36 7.04 -3.94
CA ASP A 94 1.58 8.10 -3.31
C ASP A 94 0.07 7.84 -3.33
N LEU A 95 -0.33 6.57 -3.37
CA LEU A 95 -1.72 6.09 -3.47
C LEU A 95 -2.20 5.45 -2.15
N PRO A 96 -2.74 6.22 -1.18
CA PRO A 96 -3.18 5.65 0.10
C PRO A 96 -4.35 4.66 -0.02
N GLY A 97 -5.20 4.81 -1.05
CA GLY A 97 -6.36 3.95 -1.31
C GLY A 97 -6.05 2.64 -2.02
N VAL A 98 -4.81 2.40 -2.43
CA VAL A 98 -4.38 1.27 -3.28
C VAL A 98 -4.73 -0.12 -2.73
N GLN A 99 -4.93 -0.24 -1.43
CA GLN A 99 -5.28 -1.52 -0.78
C GLN A 99 -6.62 -2.08 -1.27
N ALA A 100 -7.57 -1.23 -1.65
CA ALA A 100 -8.84 -1.64 -2.25
C ALA A 100 -8.71 -1.87 -3.77
N ALA A 101 -7.85 -1.10 -4.45
CA ALA A 101 -7.65 -1.18 -5.88
C ALA A 101 -6.95 -2.47 -6.35
N VAL A 102 -5.86 -2.87 -5.68
CA VAL A 102 -5.05 -4.02 -6.11
C VAL A 102 -5.85 -5.33 -6.17
N PRO A 103 -6.67 -5.71 -5.19
CA PRO A 103 -7.51 -6.91 -5.30
C PRO A 103 -8.47 -6.87 -6.49
N ARG A 104 -9.01 -5.71 -6.83
CA ARG A 104 -9.92 -5.52 -7.98
C ARG A 104 -9.19 -5.68 -9.33
N LEU A 105 -7.98 -5.14 -9.43
CA LEU A 105 -7.11 -5.34 -10.59
C LEU A 105 -6.76 -6.83 -10.78
N LEU A 106 -6.38 -7.53 -9.71
CA LEU A 106 -6.10 -8.96 -9.73
C LEU A 106 -7.33 -9.80 -10.13
N ALA A 107 -8.52 -9.46 -9.60
CA ALA A 107 -9.75 -10.14 -9.97
C ALA A 107 -10.14 -9.93 -11.43
N ALA A 108 -9.81 -8.78 -12.02
CA ALA A 108 -10.10 -8.50 -13.41
C ALA A 108 -9.32 -9.41 -14.38
N THR A 109 -8.12 -9.87 -14.02
CA THR A 109 -7.32 -10.77 -14.87
C THR A 109 -7.96 -12.13 -15.11
N THR A 110 -8.90 -12.54 -14.25
CA THR A 110 -9.60 -13.84 -14.36
C THR A 110 -10.84 -13.81 -15.27
N ARG A 111 -11.17 -12.65 -15.87
CA ARG A 111 -12.39 -12.49 -16.68
C ARG A 111 -12.37 -13.16 -18.05
N GLY A 112 -11.28 -13.85 -18.41
CA GLY A 112 -11.22 -14.67 -19.61
C GLY A 112 -11.31 -13.92 -20.94
N ASN A 113 -10.80 -12.68 -21.00
CA ASN A 113 -10.77 -11.86 -22.22
C ASN A 113 -9.32 -11.69 -22.74
N ASP A 114 -9.22 -11.24 -23.99
CA ASP A 114 -7.95 -11.02 -24.70
C ASP A 114 -7.28 -9.68 -24.39
N LEU A 115 -7.52 -9.08 -23.22
CA LEU A 115 -6.89 -7.84 -22.84
C LEU A 115 -5.45 -8.06 -22.34
N ASP A 116 -4.61 -7.08 -22.61
CA ASP A 116 -3.21 -7.09 -22.20
C ASP A 116 -3.04 -6.59 -20.75
N GLY A 117 -4.10 -6.06 -20.14
CA GLY A 117 -4.11 -5.59 -18.77
C GLY A 117 -5.31 -4.72 -18.43
N TYR A 118 -5.26 -4.13 -17.24
CA TYR A 118 -6.30 -3.26 -16.70
C TYR A 118 -5.68 -2.09 -15.95
N CYS A 119 -6.30 -0.92 -16.03
CA CYS A 119 -6.00 0.24 -15.19
C CYS A 119 -7.28 0.69 -14.47
N LEU A 120 -7.14 1.34 -13.32
CA LEU A 120 -8.26 2.11 -12.78
C LEU A 120 -8.48 3.34 -13.66
N ALA A 121 -9.74 3.81 -13.69
CA ALA A 121 -10.13 5.06 -14.32
C ALA A 121 -10.64 6.01 -13.23
N SER A 122 -10.28 7.30 -13.30
CA SER A 122 -10.86 8.33 -12.43
C SER A 122 -12.36 8.43 -12.63
N ALA A 123 -13.05 9.21 -11.80
CA ALA A 123 -14.48 9.47 -11.91
C ALA A 123 -14.88 10.04 -13.28
N GLU A 124 -13.96 10.79 -13.92
CA GLU A 124 -14.13 11.36 -15.26
C GLU A 124 -13.81 10.36 -16.38
N GLY A 125 -13.44 9.11 -16.04
CA GLY A 125 -13.10 8.06 -17.00
C GLY A 125 -11.66 8.12 -17.53
N ASN A 126 -10.79 8.94 -16.95
CA ASN A 126 -9.40 9.02 -17.37
C ASN A 126 -8.57 7.87 -16.79
N PRO A 127 -7.78 7.15 -17.62
CA PRO A 127 -6.95 6.06 -17.12
C PRO A 127 -5.88 6.54 -16.14
N GLN A 128 -5.77 5.86 -15.01
CA GLN A 128 -4.71 6.03 -14.03
C GLN A 128 -3.57 5.05 -14.34
N TRP A 129 -2.63 5.51 -15.16
CA TRP A 129 -1.58 4.69 -15.76
C TRP A 129 -0.63 4.04 -14.76
N LEU A 130 -0.49 4.60 -13.56
CA LEU A 130 0.30 4.08 -12.44
C LEU A 130 -0.59 3.47 -11.35
N LEU A 131 -1.72 2.92 -11.75
CA LEU A 131 -2.58 2.08 -10.94
C LEU A 131 -3.17 1.02 -11.86
N GLY A 132 -2.33 0.07 -12.27
CA GLY A 132 -2.69 -0.94 -13.26
C GLY A 132 -1.99 -2.27 -13.10
N ILE A 133 -2.54 -3.28 -13.79
CA ILE A 133 -1.97 -4.62 -13.92
C ILE A 133 -1.86 -4.98 -15.39
N HIS A 134 -0.74 -5.56 -15.78
CA HIS A 134 -0.38 -5.79 -17.17
C HIS A 134 0.17 -7.21 -17.37
N ARG A 135 -0.15 -7.84 -18.50
CA ARG A 135 0.58 -9.08 -18.91
C ARG A 135 2.04 -8.74 -19.08
N THR A 136 2.90 -9.38 -18.29
CA THR A 136 4.32 -9.04 -18.23
C THR A 136 5.00 -9.16 -19.58
N THR A 137 4.67 -10.18 -20.36
CA THR A 137 5.24 -10.40 -21.71
C THR A 137 4.88 -9.26 -22.66
N ARG A 138 3.64 -8.74 -22.58
CA ARG A 138 3.20 -7.61 -23.41
C ARG A 138 3.83 -6.29 -22.95
N LEU A 139 3.86 -6.06 -21.64
CA LEU A 139 4.49 -4.86 -21.07
C LEU A 139 5.98 -4.79 -21.47
N ARG A 140 6.72 -5.91 -21.36
CA ARG A 140 8.11 -5.97 -21.83
C ARG A 140 8.24 -5.75 -23.35
N ALA A 141 7.31 -6.28 -24.15
CA ALA A 141 7.32 -6.09 -25.59
C ALA A 141 7.10 -4.64 -25.99
N VAL A 142 6.11 -3.94 -25.41
CA VAL A 142 5.89 -2.52 -25.67
C VAL A 142 7.02 -1.65 -25.13
N ALA A 143 7.61 -2.00 -23.99
CA ALA A 143 8.77 -1.28 -23.45
C ALA A 143 9.97 -1.34 -24.41
N ARG A 144 10.26 -2.50 -24.98
CA ARG A 144 11.32 -2.64 -26.01
C ARG A 144 11.01 -1.85 -27.27
N ALA A 145 9.75 -1.92 -27.75
CA ALA A 145 9.31 -1.18 -28.94
C ALA A 145 9.29 0.33 -28.74
N TYR A 146 9.10 0.77 -27.50
CA TYR A 146 9.07 2.19 -27.15
C TYR A 146 10.46 2.86 -27.30
N GLY A 147 11.53 2.08 -27.21
CA GLY A 147 12.91 2.56 -27.30
C GLY A 147 13.33 3.34 -26.06
N ASP A 148 13.97 4.49 -26.22
CA ASP A 148 14.40 5.31 -25.09
C ASP A 148 13.21 5.85 -24.28
N PRO A 149 13.03 5.42 -23.01
CA PRO A 149 11.88 5.81 -22.20
C PRO A 149 12.08 7.13 -21.45
N ARG A 150 13.27 7.75 -21.52
CA ARG A 150 13.63 8.93 -20.75
C ARG A 150 12.78 10.14 -21.10
N ASN A 151 12.25 10.81 -20.08
CA ASN A 151 11.38 11.98 -20.20
C ASN A 151 10.12 11.74 -21.04
N ARG A 152 9.66 10.48 -21.10
CA ARG A 152 8.45 10.10 -21.84
C ARG A 152 7.35 9.61 -20.90
N SER A 153 6.12 9.67 -21.38
CA SER A 153 4.92 9.36 -20.56
C SER A 153 4.66 7.86 -20.49
N VAL A 154 4.08 7.42 -19.37
CA VAL A 154 3.54 6.05 -19.23
C VAL A 154 2.40 5.80 -20.22
N ARG A 155 1.55 6.81 -20.49
CA ARG A 155 0.52 6.72 -21.54
C ARG A 155 1.13 6.31 -22.89
N GLY A 156 2.25 6.92 -23.27
CA GLY A 156 2.94 6.58 -24.52
C GLY A 156 3.54 5.18 -24.49
N LEU A 157 4.13 4.76 -23.37
CA LEU A 157 4.65 3.41 -23.16
C LEU A 157 3.56 2.34 -23.34
N LEU A 158 2.37 2.57 -22.77
CA LEU A 158 1.26 1.61 -22.78
C LEU A 158 0.35 1.74 -24.03
N ALA A 159 0.59 2.69 -24.94
CA ALA A 159 -0.29 2.96 -26.10
C ALA A 159 -0.47 1.74 -27.04
N GLY A 160 0.48 0.81 -27.06
CA GLY A 160 0.38 -0.43 -27.85
C GLY A 160 -0.32 -1.59 -27.14
N MET A 161 -0.90 -1.37 -25.95
CA MET A 161 -1.59 -2.40 -25.17
C MET A 161 -3.11 -2.21 -25.22
N ARG A 162 -3.83 -3.33 -25.25
CA ARG A 162 -5.28 -3.36 -25.12
C ARG A 162 -5.65 -3.41 -23.64
N LEU A 163 -5.98 -2.28 -23.04
CA LEU A 163 -6.25 -2.15 -21.63
C LEU A 163 -7.74 -2.01 -21.35
N GLY A 164 -8.26 -2.77 -20.39
CA GLY A 164 -9.56 -2.56 -19.79
C GLY A 164 -9.51 -1.48 -18.72
N LEU A 165 -10.58 -0.70 -18.61
CA LEU A 165 -10.70 0.30 -17.56
C LEU A 165 -11.66 -0.20 -16.47
N LEU A 166 -11.23 -0.13 -15.22
CA LEU A 166 -12.04 -0.41 -14.05
C LEU A 166 -12.42 0.95 -13.42
N PRO A 167 -13.71 1.19 -13.14
CA PRO A 167 -14.09 2.45 -12.50
C PRO A 167 -13.42 2.56 -11.13
N ASP A 168 -12.96 3.75 -10.77
CA ASP A 168 -12.55 4.06 -9.41
C ASP A 168 -13.77 4.02 -8.48
N VAL A 169 -13.59 3.53 -7.27
CA VAL A 169 -14.65 3.44 -6.26
C VAL A 169 -14.07 3.93 -4.93
N GLY A 170 -14.58 5.05 -4.46
CA GLY A 170 -14.21 5.55 -3.14
C GLY A 170 -12.79 6.11 -3.04
N ASP A 171 -12.36 6.86 -4.03
CA ASP A 171 -11.04 7.53 -4.06
C ASP A 171 -9.83 6.56 -4.06
N ASP A 172 -10.01 5.29 -4.44
CA ASP A 172 -8.93 4.28 -4.46
C ASP A 172 -7.68 4.75 -5.22
N GLY A 173 -7.88 5.55 -6.26
CA GLY A 173 -6.82 6.08 -7.12
C GLY A 173 -6.43 7.52 -6.84
N ARG A 174 -6.95 8.14 -5.78
CA ARG A 174 -6.56 9.50 -5.41
C ARG A 174 -5.17 9.51 -4.79
N ASP A 175 -4.27 10.28 -5.39
CA ASP A 175 -2.90 10.47 -4.94
C ASP A 175 -2.76 11.56 -3.87
N VAL A 176 -1.57 11.62 -3.26
CA VAL A 176 -1.19 12.70 -2.33
C VAL A 176 -0.23 13.63 -3.05
N ASP A 177 -0.76 14.68 -3.68
CA ASP A 177 0.01 15.69 -4.40
C ASP A 177 0.22 16.98 -3.60
N THR A 178 -0.70 17.27 -2.68
CA THR A 178 -0.73 18.51 -1.90
C THR A 178 -0.92 18.22 -0.40
N TRP A 179 -0.66 19.22 0.45
CA TRP A 179 -1.00 19.14 1.87
C TRP A 179 -2.50 19.02 2.13
N ALA A 180 -3.35 19.48 1.21
CA ALA A 180 -4.80 19.28 1.28
C ALA A 180 -5.17 17.80 1.06
N ASP A 181 -4.52 17.12 0.11
CA ASP A 181 -4.71 15.67 -0.09
C ASP A 181 -4.21 14.88 1.11
N HIS A 182 -3.07 15.26 1.67
CA HIS A 182 -2.54 14.67 2.89
C HIS A 182 -3.52 14.81 4.08
N ALA A 183 -4.12 15.98 4.27
CA ALA A 183 -5.11 16.22 5.32
C ALA A 183 -6.38 15.38 5.09
N HIS A 184 -6.90 15.33 3.84
CA HIS A 184 -8.03 14.52 3.46
C HIS A 184 -7.81 13.04 3.80
N TRP A 185 -6.66 12.48 3.43
CA TRP A 185 -6.37 11.08 3.69
C TRP A 185 -6.16 10.76 5.17
N ASN A 186 -5.60 11.71 5.96
CA ASN A 186 -5.52 11.55 7.42
C ASN A 186 -6.91 11.52 8.07
N GLU A 187 -7.84 12.35 7.59
CA GLU A 187 -9.22 12.34 8.05
C GLU A 187 -9.93 11.04 7.65
N PHE A 188 -9.82 10.63 6.39
CA PHE A 188 -10.39 9.37 5.88
C PHE A 188 -9.93 8.15 6.71
N TRP A 189 -8.63 8.04 6.99
CA TRP A 189 -8.12 6.93 7.78
C TRP A 189 -8.53 7.00 9.26
N ARG A 190 -8.67 8.19 9.82
CA ARG A 190 -9.19 8.39 11.17
C ARG A 190 -10.64 7.91 11.28
N ASP A 191 -11.48 8.31 10.32
CA ASP A 191 -12.88 7.92 10.29
C ASP A 191 -13.03 6.41 10.08
N LYS A 192 -12.22 5.83 9.21
CA LYS A 192 -12.20 4.38 8.97
C LYS A 192 -11.77 3.60 10.22
N MET A 193 -10.76 4.08 10.93
CA MET A 193 -10.33 3.48 12.19
C MET A 193 -11.43 3.57 13.25
N SER A 194 -12.13 4.71 13.37
CA SER A 194 -13.23 4.86 14.32
C SER A 194 -14.44 3.96 14.00
N GLN A 195 -14.70 3.68 12.73
CA GLN A 195 -15.72 2.71 12.32
C GLN A 195 -15.31 1.27 12.66
N ASP A 196 -14.02 0.93 12.50
CA ASP A 196 -13.49 -0.37 12.92
C ASP A 196 -13.58 -0.53 14.45
N GLU A 197 -13.41 0.54 15.23
CA GLU A 197 -13.57 0.52 16.69
C GLU A 197 -14.96 0.09 17.13
N THR A 198 -16.01 0.44 16.40
CA THR A 198 -17.38 -0.05 16.69
C THR A 198 -17.46 -1.57 16.56
N GLY A 199 -16.83 -2.14 15.53
CA GLY A 199 -16.74 -3.60 15.35
C GLY A 199 -15.84 -4.27 16.41
N TRP A 200 -14.83 -3.59 16.93
CA TRP A 200 -13.99 -4.11 18.01
C TRP A 200 -14.76 -4.20 19.33
N GLN A 201 -15.57 -3.19 19.66
CA GLN A 201 -16.40 -3.24 20.86
C GLN A 201 -17.36 -4.42 20.80
N GLU A 202 -18.07 -4.65 19.70
CA GLU A 202 -18.93 -5.81 19.51
C GLU A 202 -18.18 -7.15 19.64
N PHE A 203 -16.95 -7.22 19.14
CA PHE A 203 -16.10 -8.41 19.30
C PHE A 203 -15.72 -8.62 20.78
N VAL A 204 -15.28 -7.55 21.46
CA VAL A 204 -14.90 -7.59 22.87
C VAL A 204 -16.10 -8.01 23.74
N ASP A 205 -17.27 -7.45 23.49
CA ASP A 205 -18.49 -7.76 24.24
C ASP A 205 -18.85 -9.26 24.11
N ARG A 206 -18.77 -9.82 22.90
CA ARG A 206 -19.00 -11.27 22.69
C ARG A 206 -17.92 -12.13 23.35
N ALA A 207 -16.66 -11.72 23.27
CA ALA A 207 -15.56 -12.45 23.90
C ALA A 207 -15.67 -12.41 25.42
N CYS A 208 -15.98 -11.25 25.98
CA CYS A 208 -16.22 -11.08 27.42
C CYS A 208 -17.39 -11.93 27.94
N ALA A 209 -18.50 -11.99 27.19
CA ALA A 209 -19.64 -12.84 27.52
C ALA A 209 -19.27 -14.33 27.52
N ALA A 210 -18.46 -14.78 26.54
CA ALA A 210 -18.00 -16.16 26.46
C ALA A 210 -17.00 -16.55 27.55
N LEU A 211 -16.25 -15.57 28.06
CA LEU A 211 -15.20 -15.76 29.08
C LEU A 211 -15.68 -15.37 30.50
N GLU A 212 -16.91 -14.94 30.65
CA GLU A 212 -17.49 -14.46 31.90
C GLU A 212 -16.71 -13.27 32.50
N ILE A 213 -16.22 -12.37 31.63
CA ILE A 213 -15.47 -11.15 31.99
C ILE A 213 -16.41 -9.96 31.86
N ASP A 214 -16.35 -9.01 32.79
CA ASP A 214 -17.02 -7.73 32.68
C ASP A 214 -16.39 -6.88 31.55
N PRO A 215 -17.12 -6.55 30.46
CA PRO A 215 -16.58 -5.75 29.35
C PRO A 215 -16.12 -4.34 29.76
N GLY A 216 -16.68 -3.77 30.83
CA GLY A 216 -16.25 -2.47 31.38
C GLY A 216 -14.84 -2.47 31.96
N ARG A 217 -14.22 -3.65 32.10
CA ARG A 217 -12.83 -3.81 32.54
C ARG A 217 -11.82 -3.88 31.38
N VAL A 218 -12.29 -3.87 30.13
CA VAL A 218 -11.43 -3.99 28.95
C VAL A 218 -11.16 -2.60 28.38
N ASP A 219 -9.95 -2.10 28.61
CA ASP A 219 -9.46 -0.86 27.98
C ASP A 219 -8.84 -1.20 26.63
N ILE A 220 -9.67 -1.19 25.57
CA ILE A 220 -9.21 -1.46 24.20
C ILE A 220 -8.13 -0.46 23.76
N HIS A 221 -8.33 0.84 24.06
CA HIS A 221 -7.40 1.88 23.63
C HIS A 221 -6.04 1.74 24.30
N GLY A 222 -6.01 1.56 25.62
CA GLY A 222 -4.78 1.37 26.37
C GLY A 222 -4.00 0.13 25.93
N VAL A 223 -4.68 -0.99 25.68
CA VAL A 223 -4.04 -2.22 25.17
C VAL A 223 -3.44 -2.01 23.77
N LEU A 224 -4.15 -1.31 22.88
CA LEU A 224 -3.66 -1.02 21.53
C LEU A 224 -2.50 -0.02 21.55
N GLU A 225 -2.52 0.97 22.43
CA GLU A 225 -1.44 1.94 22.59
C GLU A 225 -0.17 1.27 23.13
N LEU A 226 -0.27 0.45 24.17
CA LEU A 226 0.82 -0.37 24.67
C LEU A 226 1.42 -1.26 23.56
N SER A 227 0.57 -1.94 22.79
CA SER A 227 1.01 -2.78 21.67
C SER A 227 1.77 -1.96 20.62
N ARG A 228 1.33 -0.74 20.34
CA ARG A 228 1.98 0.17 19.40
C ARG A 228 3.34 0.63 19.89
N GLU A 229 3.47 1.02 21.16
CA GLU A 229 4.73 1.45 21.75
C GLU A 229 5.79 0.33 21.72
N ILE A 230 5.40 -0.87 22.11
CA ILE A 230 6.29 -2.04 22.07
C ILE A 230 6.74 -2.33 20.62
N ALA A 231 5.83 -2.23 19.67
CA ALA A 231 6.14 -2.42 18.25
C ALA A 231 7.11 -1.35 17.73
N HIS A 232 6.97 -0.10 18.16
CA HIS A 232 7.87 1.01 17.80
C HIS A 232 9.25 0.90 18.43
N ALA A 233 9.34 0.35 19.64
CA ALA A 233 10.62 0.02 20.28
C ALA A 233 11.41 -1.12 19.57
N GLY A 234 10.93 -1.58 18.41
CA GLY A 234 11.58 -2.63 17.62
C GLY A 234 11.23 -4.06 18.03
N ALA A 235 10.33 -4.22 19.00
CA ALA A 235 9.95 -5.52 19.55
C ALA A 235 8.57 -5.99 19.05
N ARG A 236 8.23 -5.76 17.78
CA ARG A 236 6.93 -6.13 17.19
C ARG A 236 6.41 -7.52 17.55
N PRO A 237 7.22 -8.61 17.53
CA PRO A 237 6.76 -9.94 17.91
C PRO A 237 6.41 -10.05 19.41
N MET A 238 6.87 -9.13 20.23
CA MET A 238 6.63 -9.13 21.68
C MET A 238 5.34 -8.38 22.08
N ALA A 239 4.73 -7.60 21.18
CA ALA A 239 3.51 -6.87 21.51
C ALA A 239 2.39 -7.76 22.05
N PRO A 240 2.00 -8.91 21.43
CA PRO A 240 1.01 -9.81 22.01
C PRO A 240 1.43 -10.41 23.35
N VAL A 241 2.70 -10.70 23.52
CA VAL A 241 3.23 -11.28 24.79
C VAL A 241 3.15 -10.25 25.91
N SER A 242 3.52 -9.01 25.65
CA SER A 242 3.48 -7.93 26.65
C SER A 242 2.05 -7.58 27.05
N THR A 243 1.13 -7.52 26.11
CA THR A 243 -0.30 -7.31 26.43
C THR A 243 -0.90 -8.46 27.22
N HIS A 244 -0.47 -9.71 26.96
CA HIS A 244 -0.88 -10.87 27.75
C HIS A 244 -0.33 -10.79 29.18
N LEU A 245 0.97 -10.48 29.35
CA LEU A 245 1.60 -10.31 30.66
C LEU A 245 0.94 -9.19 31.46
N TRP A 246 0.62 -8.08 30.81
CA TRP A 246 -0.12 -7.00 31.45
C TRP A 246 -1.52 -7.46 31.89
N GLY A 247 -2.24 -8.19 31.04
CA GLY A 247 -3.56 -8.74 31.38
C GLY A 247 -3.52 -9.67 32.60
N LEU A 248 -2.49 -10.53 32.71
CA LEU A 248 -2.26 -11.38 33.87
C LEU A 248 -1.97 -10.54 35.12
N ALA A 249 -1.13 -9.50 35.01
CA ALA A 249 -0.80 -8.63 36.13
C ALA A 249 -2.01 -7.80 36.60
N ALA A 250 -2.81 -7.25 35.69
CA ALA A 250 -4.01 -6.50 35.99
C ALA A 250 -5.10 -7.41 36.60
N GLY A 251 -5.22 -8.63 36.13
CA GLY A 251 -6.15 -9.64 36.67
C GLY A 251 -5.78 -10.07 38.10
N ALA A 252 -4.49 -10.14 38.40
CA ALA A 252 -4.00 -10.50 39.74
C ALA A 252 -4.08 -9.35 40.76
N THR A 253 -4.16 -8.09 40.30
CA THR A 253 -4.18 -6.91 41.17
C THR A 253 -5.22 -5.92 40.66
N PRO A 254 -6.47 -5.99 41.15
CA PRO A 254 -7.52 -5.06 40.77
C PRO A 254 -7.12 -3.59 41.04
N GLY A 255 -7.27 -2.71 40.05
CA GLY A 255 -6.92 -1.29 40.14
C GLY A 255 -5.49 -0.92 39.71
N ARG A 256 -4.76 -1.84 39.08
CA ARG A 256 -3.49 -1.53 38.42
C ARG A 256 -3.71 -0.82 37.12
N ASP A 257 -3.11 0.36 37.00
CA ASP A 257 -3.20 1.22 35.80
C ASP A 257 -2.06 0.92 34.82
N LEU A 258 -2.22 1.28 33.53
CA LEU A 258 -1.20 1.13 32.47
C LEU A 258 0.08 1.92 32.71
N ASP A 259 0.03 2.93 33.59
CA ASP A 259 1.19 3.80 33.92
C ASP A 259 2.37 3.07 34.62
N TYR A 260 2.28 1.75 34.80
CA TYR A 260 3.33 0.94 35.43
C TYR A 260 4.29 0.22 34.45
N LEU A 261 4.13 0.40 33.14
CA LEU A 261 4.97 -0.19 32.10
C LEU A 261 5.73 0.86 31.29
#